data_1a0d677aec771567f1c4d4b2ffb501de
#
_entry.id   1a0d677aec771567f1c4d4b2ffb501de
#
_cell.length_a   1.000
_cell.length_b   1.000
_cell.length_c   1.000
_cell.angle_alpha   90.00
_cell.angle_beta   90.00
_cell.angle_gamma   90.00
#
_symmetry.space_group_name_H-M   'P 1'
#
loop_
_entity.id
_entity.type
_entity.pdbx_description
1 polymer ?
#
loop_
_entity_poly.entity_id
_entity_poly.type
_entity_poly.pdbx_seq_one_letter_code
_entity_poly.pdbx_strand_id
1 'polypeptide(L)'
;MKGIILAGGAGTRLYPLTKITSKQLLPVYDKPMIYYPLSTLMLAGIREILIISTPNDLPNFQRLLGDGKQFGVSLSYKVQPSPDGLAQAFILGEEFIGNDACAMVLGDNIFYGNGFGKILTAAKENAENNGRATVFGYFVNDPERFGVVEFEKGGKVISIEEKPIHPKSNYAVTGLYFYPKGVSKLAKEIKPSERGELEITSLNEKYLNSDLLDVKLLGRGFAWLDTGTMDSLLEASEFVQMIEKRQGIKISAPEEIAFRHKWITKDQLLDSAQLYGKSPYGKHLKNVAEGSIML
;
A
#
# COMPACT_ATOMS: atom_id res chain seq x y z
N MET A 1 4.17 2.33 -15.19
CA MET A 1 3.14 1.96 -14.19
C MET A 1 2.77 3.17 -13.34
N LYS A 2 1.50 3.35 -13.07
CA LYS A 2 0.95 4.33 -12.12
C LYS A 2 0.69 3.67 -10.76
N GLY A 3 0.67 4.46 -9.68
CA GLY A 3 0.34 3.98 -8.33
C GLY A 3 -0.93 4.63 -7.79
N ILE A 4 -1.71 3.89 -7.01
CA ILE A 4 -2.85 4.42 -6.25
C ILE A 4 -2.66 4.08 -4.78
N ILE A 5 -2.83 5.07 -3.91
CA ILE A 5 -3.02 4.85 -2.48
C ILE A 5 -4.48 5.12 -2.16
N LEU A 6 -5.21 4.09 -1.76
CA LEU A 6 -6.60 4.25 -1.35
C LEU A 6 -6.64 4.53 0.17
N ALA A 7 -6.85 5.80 0.49
CA ALA A 7 -6.87 6.33 1.85
C ALA A 7 -8.28 6.84 2.21
N GLY A 8 -9.31 6.12 1.77
CA GLY A 8 -10.71 6.39 2.06
C GLY A 8 -11.23 5.65 3.30
N GLY A 9 -12.53 5.76 3.51
CA GLY A 9 -13.25 5.09 4.59
C GLY A 9 -13.37 5.94 5.87
N ALA A 10 -14.46 5.72 6.61
CA ALA A 10 -14.81 6.53 7.79
C ALA A 10 -13.98 6.21 9.04
N GLY A 11 -13.22 5.12 9.05
CA GLY A 11 -12.38 4.71 10.18
C GLY A 11 -13.13 4.48 11.51
N THR A 12 -14.42 4.14 11.46
CA THR A 12 -15.29 4.08 12.66
C THR A 12 -14.82 3.10 13.72
N ARG A 13 -14.13 2.04 13.32
CA ARG A 13 -13.54 1.06 14.27
C ARG A 13 -12.44 1.67 15.15
N LEU A 14 -11.91 2.84 14.77
CA LEU A 14 -10.90 3.58 15.52
C LEU A 14 -11.46 4.83 16.22
N TYR A 15 -12.80 4.94 16.37
CA TYR A 15 -13.35 6.03 17.16
C TYR A 15 -12.95 5.89 18.65
N PRO A 16 -12.62 7.02 19.33
CA PRO A 16 -12.74 8.41 18.89
C PRO A 16 -11.56 8.99 18.11
N LEU A 17 -10.46 8.24 17.88
CA LEU A 17 -9.23 8.76 17.24
C LEU A 17 -9.49 9.37 15.85
N THR A 18 -10.40 8.78 15.09
CA THR A 18 -10.71 9.15 13.70
C THR A 18 -11.93 10.06 13.56
N LYS A 19 -12.41 10.68 14.66
CA LYS A 19 -13.56 11.61 14.59
C LYS A 19 -13.29 12.89 13.78
N ILE A 20 -12.05 13.32 13.74
CA ILE A 20 -11.63 14.59 13.12
C ILE A 20 -10.46 14.43 12.14
N THR A 21 -10.02 13.20 11.90
CA THR A 21 -8.89 12.92 11.02
C THR A 21 -9.01 11.54 10.39
N SER A 22 -8.46 11.41 9.18
CA SER A 22 -8.34 10.10 8.54
C SER A 22 -7.47 9.15 9.36
N LYS A 23 -7.81 7.86 9.35
CA LYS A 23 -6.98 6.80 9.95
C LYS A 23 -5.54 6.86 9.44
N GLN A 24 -5.35 7.07 8.15
CA GLN A 24 -4.04 7.08 7.49
C GLN A 24 -3.16 8.29 7.87
N LEU A 25 -3.72 9.27 8.59
CA LEU A 25 -2.98 10.39 9.17
C LEU A 25 -2.59 10.15 10.64
N LEU A 26 -3.12 9.10 11.28
CA LEU A 26 -2.68 8.72 12.62
C LEU A 26 -1.21 8.29 12.61
N PRO A 27 -0.48 8.55 13.70
CA PRO A 27 0.90 8.10 13.80
C PRO A 27 0.98 6.58 13.96
N VAL A 28 1.93 5.97 13.25
CA VAL A 28 2.43 4.63 13.54
C VAL A 28 3.88 4.80 13.96
N TYR A 29 4.12 4.77 15.25
CA TYR A 29 5.37 5.08 15.93
C TYR A 29 5.87 6.50 15.66
N ASP A 30 6.73 6.73 14.65
CA ASP A 30 7.47 7.97 14.45
C ASP A 30 7.03 8.80 13.23
N LYS A 31 6.06 8.32 12.47
CA LYS A 31 5.56 8.98 11.25
C LYS A 31 4.10 8.70 10.99
N PRO A 32 3.40 9.52 10.17
CA PRO A 32 2.04 9.25 9.75
C PRO A 32 1.93 7.94 8.98
N MET A 33 0.84 7.20 9.20
CA MET A 33 0.59 5.89 8.58
C MET A 33 0.73 5.92 7.05
N ILE A 34 0.30 6.99 6.37
CA ILE A 34 0.36 7.12 4.91
C ILE A 34 1.80 7.01 4.34
N TYR A 35 2.84 7.24 5.15
CA TYR A 35 4.23 7.12 4.70
C TYR A 35 4.60 5.67 4.36
N TYR A 36 3.98 4.69 5.00
CA TYR A 36 4.24 3.27 4.76
C TYR A 36 3.75 2.81 3.38
N PRO A 37 2.47 2.99 2.99
CA PRO A 37 2.02 2.65 1.65
C PRO A 37 2.68 3.51 0.56
N LEU A 38 2.99 4.79 0.82
CA LEU A 38 3.78 5.62 -0.09
C LEU A 38 5.15 4.97 -0.35
N SER A 39 5.86 4.60 0.70
CA SER A 39 7.15 3.90 0.62
C SER A 39 7.05 2.58 -0.13
N THR A 40 5.97 1.82 0.04
CA THR A 40 5.73 0.56 -0.67
C THR A 40 5.70 0.77 -2.19
N LEU A 41 4.95 1.77 -2.67
CA LEU A 41 4.93 2.11 -4.10
C LEU A 41 6.27 2.63 -4.60
N MET A 42 6.96 3.44 -3.79
CA MET A 42 8.29 3.96 -4.12
C MET A 42 9.33 2.84 -4.22
N LEU A 43 9.30 1.84 -3.35
CA LEU A 43 10.16 0.64 -3.42
C LEU A 43 9.93 -0.18 -4.69
N ALA A 44 8.71 -0.17 -5.25
CA ALA A 44 8.41 -0.73 -6.57
C ALA A 44 8.92 0.13 -7.75
N GLY A 45 9.54 1.27 -7.47
CA GLY A 45 10.01 2.21 -8.49
C GLY A 45 8.88 3.02 -9.14
N ILE A 46 7.74 3.18 -8.46
CA ILE A 46 6.58 3.95 -8.96
C ILE A 46 6.71 5.39 -8.50
N ARG A 47 6.64 6.33 -9.45
CA ARG A 47 6.85 7.77 -9.19
C ARG A 47 5.61 8.63 -9.44
N GLU A 48 4.65 8.16 -10.17
CA GLU A 48 3.38 8.85 -10.38
C GLU A 48 2.31 8.16 -9.53
N ILE A 49 1.81 8.86 -8.52
CA ILE A 49 0.95 8.27 -7.48
C ILE A 49 -0.28 9.13 -7.27
N LEU A 50 -1.45 8.50 -7.31
CA LEU A 50 -2.74 9.10 -7.01
C LEU A 50 -3.17 8.72 -5.58
N ILE A 51 -3.45 9.72 -4.76
CA ILE A 51 -4.05 9.54 -3.44
C ILE A 51 -5.54 9.76 -3.55
N ILE A 52 -6.32 8.72 -3.21
CA ILE A 52 -7.78 8.77 -3.21
C ILE A 52 -8.24 8.79 -1.76
N SER A 53 -9.01 9.81 -1.37
CA SER A 53 -9.50 9.96 0.01
C SER A 53 -10.86 10.63 0.07
N THR A 54 -11.44 10.69 1.27
CA THR A 54 -12.72 11.36 1.52
C THR A 54 -12.63 12.87 1.24
N PRO A 55 -13.76 13.54 0.96
CA PRO A 55 -13.77 15.00 0.77
C PRO A 55 -13.20 15.75 1.97
N ASN A 56 -13.45 15.27 3.18
CA ASN A 56 -13.02 15.91 4.42
C ASN A 56 -11.52 15.77 4.70
N ASP A 57 -10.94 14.64 4.33
CA ASP A 57 -9.55 14.30 4.67
C ASP A 57 -8.55 14.67 3.58
N LEU A 58 -8.97 14.72 2.32
CA LEU A 58 -8.10 15.00 1.17
C LEU A 58 -7.26 16.26 1.33
N PRO A 59 -7.79 17.40 1.84
CA PRO A 59 -7.00 18.61 2.08
C PRO A 59 -5.84 18.40 3.08
N ASN A 60 -6.01 17.49 4.04
CA ASN A 60 -4.98 17.19 5.03
C ASN A 60 -3.82 16.37 4.40
N PHE A 61 -4.14 15.42 3.50
CA PHE A 61 -3.13 14.72 2.70
C PHE A 61 -2.36 15.67 1.79
N GLN A 62 -3.06 16.59 1.12
CA GLN A 62 -2.42 17.62 0.28
C GLN A 62 -1.48 18.52 1.08
N ARG A 63 -1.88 18.90 2.31
CA ARG A 63 -1.04 19.71 3.20
C ARG A 63 0.19 18.96 3.70
N LEU A 64 0.03 17.66 4.02
CA LEU A 64 1.11 16.82 4.53
C LEU A 64 2.13 16.47 3.44
N LEU A 65 1.67 16.09 2.26
CA LEU A 65 2.48 15.43 1.23
C LEU A 65 2.82 16.37 0.06
N GLY A 66 2.12 17.50 -0.08
CA GLY A 66 2.34 18.46 -1.17
C GLY A 66 2.18 17.84 -2.55
N ASP A 67 3.04 18.23 -3.47
CA ASP A 67 3.10 17.68 -4.82
C ASP A 67 4.05 16.45 -4.94
N GLY A 68 4.68 16.06 -3.85
CA GLY A 68 5.57 14.90 -3.75
C GLY A 68 7.02 15.15 -4.16
N LYS A 69 7.40 16.37 -4.55
CA LYS A 69 8.77 16.67 -5.00
C LYS A 69 9.82 16.34 -3.96
N GLN A 70 9.54 16.56 -2.67
CA GLN A 70 10.43 16.20 -1.56
C GLN A 70 10.74 14.70 -1.50
N PHE A 71 9.87 13.87 -2.06
CA PHE A 71 10.04 12.42 -2.18
C PHE A 71 10.47 11.98 -3.60
N GLY A 72 10.77 12.91 -4.48
CA GLY A 72 11.15 12.61 -5.86
C GLY A 72 10.04 11.94 -6.69
N VAL A 73 8.78 12.11 -6.30
CA VAL A 73 7.59 11.57 -6.96
C VAL A 73 6.64 12.69 -7.38
N SER A 74 5.63 12.38 -8.17
CA SER A 74 4.52 13.27 -8.52
C SER A 74 3.25 12.75 -7.86
N LEU A 75 2.67 13.54 -6.98
CA LEU A 75 1.43 13.20 -6.29
C LEU A 75 0.24 13.93 -6.92
N SER A 76 -0.80 13.17 -7.19
CA SER A 76 -2.13 13.66 -7.59
C SER A 76 -3.16 13.26 -6.54
N TYR A 77 -4.30 13.93 -6.52
CA TYR A 77 -5.30 13.76 -5.49
C TYR A 77 -6.70 13.65 -6.09
N LYS A 78 -7.51 12.72 -5.61
CA LYS A 78 -8.88 12.52 -6.06
C LYS A 78 -9.81 12.27 -4.88
N VAL A 79 -10.97 12.90 -4.91
CA VAL A 79 -12.02 12.66 -3.92
C VAL A 79 -12.72 11.33 -4.20
N GLN A 80 -12.90 10.51 -3.15
CA GLN A 80 -13.84 9.40 -3.11
C GLN A 80 -15.12 9.88 -2.43
N PRO A 81 -16.24 10.08 -3.16
CA PRO A 81 -17.47 10.66 -2.57
C PRO A 81 -18.13 9.72 -1.57
N SER A 82 -18.08 8.42 -1.83
CA SER A 82 -18.64 7.34 -1.01
C SER A 82 -17.74 6.12 -1.04
N PRO A 83 -17.66 5.32 0.04
CA PRO A 83 -16.81 4.13 0.12
C PRO A 83 -17.47 2.91 -0.53
N ASP A 84 -17.66 2.93 -1.85
CA ASP A 84 -18.42 1.92 -2.61
C ASP A 84 -17.58 0.68 -2.95
N GLY A 85 -16.50 0.43 -2.21
CA GLY A 85 -15.62 -0.73 -2.36
C GLY A 85 -14.25 -0.40 -2.95
N LEU A 86 -13.31 -1.36 -2.84
CA LEU A 86 -11.90 -1.12 -3.20
C LEU A 86 -11.70 -0.99 -4.71
N ALA A 87 -12.46 -1.72 -5.53
CA ALA A 87 -12.35 -1.66 -6.99
C ALA A 87 -12.81 -0.31 -7.57
N GLN A 88 -13.61 0.48 -6.82
CA GLN A 88 -13.98 1.85 -7.20
C GLN A 88 -12.76 2.75 -7.43
N ALA A 89 -11.64 2.48 -6.75
CA ALA A 89 -10.41 3.27 -6.90
C ALA A 89 -9.91 3.31 -8.35
N PHE A 90 -10.06 2.22 -9.10
CA PHE A 90 -9.66 2.16 -10.51
C PHE A 90 -10.62 2.90 -11.44
N ILE A 91 -11.89 3.02 -11.06
CA ILE A 91 -12.90 3.80 -11.80
C ILE A 91 -12.63 5.30 -11.57
N LEU A 92 -12.44 5.71 -10.32
CA LEU A 92 -12.11 7.10 -9.96
C LEU A 92 -10.76 7.54 -10.55
N GLY A 93 -9.80 6.63 -10.59
CA GLY A 93 -8.45 6.84 -11.11
C GLY A 93 -8.30 6.66 -12.63
N GLU A 94 -9.36 6.40 -13.39
CA GLU A 94 -9.27 6.02 -14.82
C GLU A 94 -8.48 7.03 -15.65
N GLU A 95 -8.77 8.31 -15.51
CA GLU A 95 -8.07 9.38 -16.24
C GLU A 95 -6.58 9.43 -15.89
N PHE A 96 -6.25 9.26 -14.60
CA PHE A 96 -4.87 9.21 -14.11
C PHE A 96 -4.13 7.97 -14.61
N ILE A 97 -4.78 6.80 -14.58
CA ILE A 97 -4.19 5.52 -15.01
C ILE A 97 -3.95 5.54 -16.54
N GLY A 98 -4.95 6.00 -17.30
CA GLY A 98 -4.90 6.00 -18.75
C GLY A 98 -4.67 4.58 -19.31
N ASN A 99 -3.65 4.42 -20.15
CA ASN A 99 -3.26 3.15 -20.75
C ASN A 99 -2.12 2.41 -20.03
N ASP A 100 -1.77 2.87 -18.82
CA ASP A 100 -0.68 2.29 -18.04
C ASP A 100 -1.15 1.08 -17.21
N ALA A 101 -0.20 0.23 -16.82
CA ALA A 101 -0.38 -0.70 -15.72
C ALA A 101 -0.52 0.09 -14.41
N CYS A 102 -1.22 -0.46 -13.43
CA CYS A 102 -1.50 0.23 -12.17
C CYS A 102 -1.24 -0.67 -10.96
N ALA A 103 -0.50 -0.16 -9.98
CA ALA A 103 -0.44 -0.76 -8.65
C ALA A 103 -1.37 0.00 -7.70
N MET A 104 -2.02 -0.71 -6.79
CA MET A 104 -2.78 -0.12 -5.70
C MET A 104 -2.32 -0.69 -4.37
N VAL A 105 -2.20 0.19 -3.38
CA VAL A 105 -1.97 -0.18 -1.99
C VAL A 105 -3.02 0.48 -1.10
N LEU A 106 -3.51 -0.27 -0.12
CA LEU A 106 -4.42 0.28 0.88
C LEU A 106 -3.63 1.17 1.86
N GLY A 107 -4.18 2.32 2.17
CA GLY A 107 -3.53 3.36 2.95
C GLY A 107 -3.24 3.00 4.41
N ASP A 108 -3.78 1.89 4.89
CA ASP A 108 -3.63 1.36 6.24
C ASP A 108 -2.82 0.06 6.32
N ASN A 109 -2.19 -0.34 5.22
CA ASN A 109 -1.38 -1.54 5.16
C ASN A 109 0.12 -1.20 5.28
N ILE A 110 0.79 -1.90 6.16
CA ILE A 110 2.24 -1.77 6.41
C ILE A 110 2.90 -3.08 6.04
N PHE A 111 3.95 -3.00 5.24
CA PHE A 111 4.75 -4.15 4.83
C PHE A 111 6.19 -3.97 5.28
N TYR A 112 6.77 -5.04 5.80
CA TYR A 112 8.18 -5.11 6.14
C TYR A 112 8.74 -6.50 5.81
N GLY A 113 9.92 -6.54 5.22
CA GLY A 113 10.60 -7.82 4.93
C GLY A 113 11.84 -7.62 4.07
N ASN A 114 12.82 -8.51 4.28
CA ASN A 114 14.04 -8.47 3.50
C ASN A 114 13.77 -8.82 2.03
N GLY A 115 14.35 -8.03 1.13
CA GLY A 115 14.19 -8.23 -0.31
C GLY A 115 12.82 -7.82 -0.87
N PHE A 116 11.98 -7.13 -0.08
CA PHE A 116 10.64 -6.73 -0.51
C PHE A 116 10.66 -5.92 -1.81
N GLY A 117 11.58 -4.98 -1.98
CA GLY A 117 11.72 -4.21 -3.23
C GLY A 117 11.90 -5.08 -4.48
N LYS A 118 12.64 -6.20 -4.38
CA LYS A 118 12.82 -7.13 -5.51
C LYS A 118 11.50 -7.83 -5.88
N ILE A 119 10.71 -8.21 -4.87
CA ILE A 119 9.40 -8.84 -5.07
C ILE A 119 8.44 -7.86 -5.75
N LEU A 120 8.44 -6.60 -5.31
CA LEU A 120 7.61 -5.53 -5.88
C LEU A 120 8.01 -5.22 -7.34
N THR A 121 9.32 -5.15 -7.63
CA THR A 121 9.83 -4.96 -8.99
C THR A 121 9.39 -6.10 -9.91
N ALA A 122 9.49 -7.35 -9.45
CA ALA A 122 9.03 -8.50 -10.23
C ALA A 122 7.51 -8.48 -10.49
N ALA A 123 6.70 -8.05 -9.52
CA ALA A 123 5.25 -7.88 -9.71
C ALA A 123 4.92 -6.76 -10.71
N LYS A 124 5.66 -5.65 -10.65
CA LYS A 124 5.55 -4.55 -11.62
C LYS A 124 5.87 -5.03 -13.03
N GLU A 125 7.03 -5.70 -13.22
CA GLU A 125 7.45 -6.24 -14.52
C GLU A 125 6.44 -7.25 -15.06
N ASN A 126 5.86 -8.09 -14.20
CA ASN A 126 4.84 -9.05 -14.57
C ASN A 126 3.58 -8.35 -15.13
N ALA A 127 3.15 -7.27 -14.50
CA ALA A 127 2.01 -6.50 -14.96
C ALA A 127 2.30 -5.72 -16.26
N GLU A 128 3.49 -5.09 -16.37
CA GLU A 128 3.85 -4.26 -17.52
C GLU A 128 4.18 -5.08 -18.78
N ASN A 129 4.93 -6.19 -18.61
CA ASN A 129 5.51 -6.93 -19.72
C ASN A 129 4.72 -8.21 -20.08
N ASN A 130 4.14 -8.87 -19.08
CA ASN A 130 3.45 -10.15 -19.27
C ASN A 130 1.91 -10.00 -19.28
N GLY A 131 1.39 -8.82 -18.97
CA GLY A 131 -0.06 -8.57 -18.93
C GLY A 131 -0.80 -9.34 -17.83
N ARG A 132 -0.10 -9.72 -16.75
CA ARG A 132 -0.66 -10.53 -15.66
C ARG A 132 -0.81 -9.69 -14.39
N ALA A 133 -1.91 -9.88 -13.68
CA ALA A 133 -2.09 -9.32 -12.36
C ALA A 133 -1.28 -10.09 -11.30
N THR A 134 -0.84 -9.38 -10.27
CA THR A 134 -0.17 -9.99 -9.11
C THR A 134 -0.79 -9.48 -7.82
N VAL A 135 -1.20 -10.40 -6.96
CA VAL A 135 -1.63 -10.13 -5.58
C VAL A 135 -0.71 -10.87 -4.60
N PHE A 136 -0.75 -10.48 -3.32
CA PHE A 136 0.14 -11.04 -2.30
C PHE A 136 -0.68 -11.78 -1.25
N GLY A 137 -0.32 -13.05 -1.02
CA GLY A 137 -0.90 -13.89 0.01
C GLY A 137 -0.03 -13.89 1.27
N TYR A 138 -0.66 -13.76 2.43
CA TYR A 138 0.00 -13.81 3.73
C TYR A 138 -0.75 -14.77 4.66
N PHE A 139 -0.01 -15.61 5.40
CA PHE A 139 -0.60 -16.56 6.32
C PHE A 139 -1.11 -15.85 7.59
N VAL A 140 -2.39 -16.03 7.91
CA VAL A 140 -3.06 -15.43 9.07
C VAL A 140 -3.81 -16.48 9.89
N ASN A 141 -4.13 -16.15 11.14
CA ASN A 141 -4.90 -17.05 12.00
C ASN A 141 -6.43 -16.82 11.92
N ASP A 142 -6.84 -15.68 11.36
CA ASP A 142 -8.22 -15.20 11.25
C ASP A 142 -8.58 -14.86 9.79
N PRO A 143 -8.46 -15.84 8.85
CA PRO A 143 -8.60 -15.60 7.42
C PRO A 143 -9.99 -15.10 7.00
N GLU A 144 -11.04 -15.40 7.77
CA GLU A 144 -12.44 -14.99 7.51
C GLU A 144 -12.64 -13.47 7.46
N ARG A 145 -11.65 -12.70 7.90
CA ARG A 145 -11.69 -11.23 7.84
C ARG A 145 -11.30 -10.65 6.48
N PHE A 146 -10.72 -11.45 5.62
CA PHE A 146 -10.02 -11.03 4.40
C PHE A 146 -10.53 -11.77 3.16
N GLY A 147 -10.10 -11.35 1.99
CA GLY A 147 -10.14 -12.20 0.81
C GLY A 147 -9.18 -13.38 1.01
N VAL A 148 -9.63 -14.60 0.77
CA VAL A 148 -8.86 -15.84 1.03
C VAL A 148 -8.54 -16.53 -0.29
N VAL A 149 -7.27 -16.91 -0.47
CA VAL A 149 -6.80 -17.66 -1.64
C VAL A 149 -6.85 -19.15 -1.36
N GLU A 150 -7.42 -19.92 -2.27
CA GLU A 150 -7.36 -21.39 -2.24
C GLU A 150 -6.30 -21.88 -3.24
N PHE A 151 -5.51 -22.87 -2.81
CA PHE A 151 -4.48 -23.50 -3.62
C PHE A 151 -4.76 -24.98 -3.81
N GLU A 152 -4.50 -25.51 -4.99
CA GLU A 152 -4.40 -26.96 -5.20
C GLU A 152 -3.05 -27.49 -4.65
N LYS A 153 -2.92 -28.85 -4.58
CA LYS A 153 -1.71 -29.50 -4.05
C LYS A 153 -0.41 -29.12 -4.77
N GLY A 154 -0.50 -28.62 -6.00
CA GLY A 154 0.64 -28.11 -6.79
C GLY A 154 0.98 -26.64 -6.56
N GLY A 155 0.24 -25.94 -5.68
CA GLY A 155 0.45 -24.51 -5.38
C GLY A 155 -0.19 -23.56 -6.39
N LYS A 156 -0.95 -24.08 -7.38
CA LYS A 156 -1.72 -23.23 -8.29
C LYS A 156 -2.96 -22.68 -7.57
N VAL A 157 -3.25 -21.41 -7.79
CA VAL A 157 -4.48 -20.77 -7.27
C VAL A 157 -5.69 -21.30 -8.03
N ILE A 158 -6.72 -21.70 -7.28
CA ILE A 158 -7.96 -22.23 -7.84
C ILE A 158 -9.18 -21.38 -7.50
N SER A 159 -9.16 -20.67 -6.39
CA SER A 159 -10.22 -19.71 -6.06
C SER A 159 -9.71 -18.58 -5.16
N ILE A 160 -10.44 -17.47 -5.18
CA ILE A 160 -10.33 -16.40 -4.20
C ILE A 160 -11.75 -16.09 -3.73
N GLU A 161 -11.97 -15.99 -2.42
CA GLU A 161 -13.28 -15.75 -1.83
C GLU A 161 -13.21 -14.60 -0.83
N GLU A 162 -14.15 -13.64 -0.96
CA GLU A 162 -14.20 -12.48 -0.06
C GLU A 162 -14.84 -12.85 1.27
N LYS A 163 -14.10 -12.72 2.36
CA LYS A 163 -14.56 -12.93 3.76
C LYS A 163 -15.41 -14.19 3.93
N PRO A 164 -14.90 -15.36 3.56
CA PRO A 164 -15.66 -16.59 3.62
C PRO A 164 -16.01 -16.98 5.06
N ILE A 165 -17.21 -17.48 5.27
CA ILE A 165 -17.64 -18.02 6.58
C ILE A 165 -16.80 -19.26 6.95
N HIS A 166 -16.44 -20.05 5.92
CA HIS A 166 -15.62 -21.26 6.05
C HIS A 166 -14.41 -21.15 5.14
N PRO A 167 -13.32 -20.50 5.60
CA PRO A 167 -12.12 -20.30 4.79
C PRO A 167 -11.50 -21.62 4.34
N LYS A 168 -11.16 -21.71 3.06
CA LYS A 168 -10.50 -22.91 2.48
C LYS A 168 -9.00 -22.94 2.69
N SER A 169 -8.40 -21.85 3.15
CA SER A 169 -7.01 -21.75 3.54
C SER A 169 -6.79 -20.63 4.57
N ASN A 170 -5.57 -20.53 5.11
CA ASN A 170 -5.15 -19.43 5.97
C ASN A 170 -4.41 -18.31 5.21
N TYR A 171 -4.42 -18.31 3.87
CA TYR A 171 -3.73 -17.29 3.10
C TYR A 171 -4.67 -16.15 2.73
N ALA A 172 -4.56 -15.05 3.46
CA ALA A 172 -5.26 -13.80 3.19
C ALA A 172 -4.61 -13.04 2.02
N VAL A 173 -5.41 -12.45 1.16
CA VAL A 173 -4.94 -11.46 0.17
C VAL A 173 -4.68 -10.15 0.90
N THR A 174 -3.44 -9.66 0.80
CA THR A 174 -3.05 -8.39 1.42
C THR A 174 -3.59 -7.20 0.63
N GLY A 175 -3.53 -6.00 1.22
CA GLY A 175 -3.97 -4.76 0.55
C GLY A 175 -2.94 -4.19 -0.44
N LEU A 176 -2.32 -5.04 -1.25
CA LEU A 176 -1.35 -4.64 -2.28
C LEU A 176 -1.60 -5.41 -3.58
N TYR A 177 -1.78 -4.68 -4.66
CA TYR A 177 -2.24 -5.22 -5.94
C TYR A 177 -1.46 -4.61 -7.08
N PHE A 178 -1.09 -5.43 -8.09
CA PHE A 178 -0.48 -4.98 -9.34
C PHE A 178 -1.31 -5.49 -10.50
N TYR A 179 -1.80 -4.59 -11.33
CA TYR A 179 -2.64 -4.93 -12.47
C TYR A 179 -2.04 -4.43 -13.78
N PRO A 180 -2.18 -5.20 -14.87
CA PRO A 180 -1.79 -4.75 -16.19
C PRO A 180 -2.71 -3.62 -16.69
N LYS A 181 -2.38 -3.05 -17.84
CA LYS A 181 -3.20 -2.06 -18.51
C LYS A 181 -4.65 -2.53 -18.69
N GLY A 182 -5.59 -1.61 -18.61
CA GLY A 182 -7.02 -1.90 -18.80
C GLY A 182 -7.79 -2.23 -17.52
N VAL A 183 -7.16 -2.17 -16.34
CA VAL A 183 -7.81 -2.47 -15.05
C VAL A 183 -9.04 -1.61 -14.80
N SER A 184 -9.06 -0.33 -15.19
CA SER A 184 -10.21 0.56 -15.01
C SER A 184 -11.43 0.08 -15.81
N LYS A 185 -11.20 -0.45 -17.02
CA LYS A 185 -12.27 -1.03 -17.84
C LYS A 185 -12.89 -2.25 -17.16
N LEU A 186 -12.04 -3.17 -16.67
CA LEU A 186 -12.52 -4.37 -15.97
C LEU A 186 -13.24 -4.01 -14.67
N ALA A 187 -12.75 -2.99 -13.93
CA ALA A 187 -13.39 -2.52 -12.71
C ALA A 187 -14.82 -2.00 -12.95
N LYS A 188 -15.09 -1.35 -14.09
CA LYS A 188 -16.44 -0.90 -14.46
C LYS A 188 -17.42 -2.03 -14.75
N GLU A 189 -16.93 -3.23 -15.03
CA GLU A 189 -17.77 -4.41 -15.31
C GLU A 189 -18.15 -5.19 -14.04
N ILE A 190 -17.58 -4.82 -12.88
CA ILE A 190 -17.87 -5.49 -11.61
C ILE A 190 -19.22 -5.01 -11.10
N LYS A 191 -20.02 -5.96 -10.62
CA LYS A 191 -21.28 -5.68 -9.94
C LYS A 191 -21.05 -5.55 -8.44
N PRO A 192 -21.78 -4.67 -7.75
CA PRO A 192 -21.75 -4.62 -6.31
C PRO A 192 -22.10 -5.97 -5.68
N SER A 193 -21.40 -6.33 -4.61
CA SER A 193 -21.70 -7.51 -3.79
C SER A 193 -23.02 -7.34 -3.02
N GLU A 194 -23.44 -8.36 -2.27
CA GLU A 194 -24.59 -8.27 -1.35
C GLU A 194 -24.41 -7.15 -0.29
N ARG A 195 -23.17 -6.73 -0.03
CA ARG A 195 -22.83 -5.61 0.85
C ARG A 195 -22.95 -4.25 0.16
N GLY A 196 -23.25 -4.21 -1.13
CA GLY A 196 -23.29 -3.00 -1.96
C GLY A 196 -21.91 -2.48 -2.38
N GLU A 197 -20.83 -3.26 -2.19
CA GLU A 197 -19.47 -2.85 -2.47
C GLU A 197 -18.95 -3.44 -3.80
N LEU A 198 -18.16 -2.64 -4.54
CA LEU A 198 -17.37 -3.11 -5.68
C LEU A 198 -16.11 -3.79 -5.13
N GLU A 199 -16.22 -5.11 -4.93
CA GLU A 199 -15.17 -5.88 -4.27
C GLU A 199 -13.92 -6.03 -5.13
N ILE A 200 -12.77 -5.87 -4.51
CA ILE A 200 -11.49 -6.13 -5.18
C ILE A 200 -11.33 -7.62 -5.50
N THR A 201 -11.92 -8.48 -4.70
CA THR A 201 -11.95 -9.93 -4.91
C THR A 201 -12.63 -10.28 -6.22
N SER A 202 -13.76 -9.63 -6.56
CA SER A 202 -14.44 -9.84 -7.86
C SER A 202 -13.58 -9.40 -9.06
N LEU A 203 -12.74 -8.36 -8.88
CA LEU A 203 -11.76 -7.97 -9.89
C LEU A 203 -10.66 -9.03 -10.04
N ASN A 204 -10.14 -9.55 -8.93
CA ASN A 204 -9.15 -10.63 -8.93
C ASN A 204 -9.69 -11.91 -9.56
N GLU A 205 -10.95 -12.26 -9.32
CA GLU A 205 -11.61 -13.41 -9.94
C GLU A 205 -11.66 -13.29 -11.47
N LYS A 206 -11.91 -12.09 -12.02
CA LYS A 206 -11.86 -11.88 -13.47
C LYS A 206 -10.48 -12.23 -14.06
N TYR A 207 -9.41 -11.82 -13.39
CA TYR A 207 -8.05 -12.17 -13.81
C TYR A 207 -7.76 -13.66 -13.60
N LEU A 208 -8.20 -14.24 -12.49
CA LEU A 208 -8.05 -15.68 -12.20
C LEU A 208 -8.75 -16.54 -13.27
N ASN A 209 -10.00 -16.23 -13.59
CA ASN A 209 -10.79 -16.96 -14.60
C ASN A 209 -10.23 -16.84 -16.02
N SER A 210 -9.41 -15.80 -16.27
CA SER A 210 -8.69 -15.63 -17.54
C SER A 210 -7.28 -16.22 -17.51
N ASP A 211 -6.89 -16.94 -16.45
CA ASP A 211 -5.53 -17.45 -16.19
C ASP A 211 -4.45 -16.35 -16.21
N LEU A 212 -4.82 -15.13 -15.78
CA LEU A 212 -3.95 -13.94 -15.77
C LEU A 212 -3.69 -13.42 -14.34
N LEU A 213 -3.93 -14.20 -13.29
CA LEU A 213 -3.64 -13.86 -11.90
C LEU A 213 -2.48 -14.68 -11.35
N ASP A 214 -1.49 -14.00 -10.81
CA ASP A 214 -0.43 -14.60 -10.01
C ASP A 214 -0.60 -14.24 -8.54
N VAL A 215 -0.36 -15.19 -7.64
CA VAL A 215 -0.30 -14.95 -6.19
C VAL A 215 1.13 -15.15 -5.72
N LYS A 216 1.71 -14.12 -5.11
CA LYS A 216 3.03 -14.18 -4.48
C LYS A 216 2.86 -14.32 -2.97
N LEU A 217 3.35 -15.42 -2.41
CA LEU A 217 3.30 -15.64 -0.96
C LEU A 217 4.42 -14.84 -0.28
N LEU A 218 4.04 -14.02 0.69
CA LEU A 218 4.95 -13.38 1.62
C LEU A 218 5.23 -14.39 2.74
N GLY A 219 6.39 -15.02 2.68
CA GLY A 219 6.79 -16.10 3.58
C GLY A 219 7.37 -15.61 4.91
N ARG A 220 8.10 -16.50 5.59
CA ARG A 220 8.79 -16.19 6.86
C ARG A 220 9.76 -15.02 6.66
N GLY A 221 9.82 -14.11 7.64
CA GLY A 221 10.64 -12.91 7.57
C GLY A 221 9.94 -11.70 6.98
N PHE A 222 8.67 -11.86 6.52
CA PHE A 222 7.78 -10.74 6.20
C PHE A 222 6.83 -10.46 7.34
N ALA A 223 6.49 -9.20 7.52
CA ALA A 223 5.37 -8.75 8.31
C ALA A 223 4.42 -7.95 7.42
N TRP A 224 3.15 -8.30 7.50
CA TRP A 224 2.03 -7.53 6.98
C TRP A 224 1.14 -7.15 8.16
N LEU A 225 0.91 -5.86 8.32
CA LEU A 225 0.15 -5.29 9.43
C LEU A 225 -1.04 -4.53 8.86
N ASP A 226 -2.25 -5.00 9.19
CA ASP A 226 -3.51 -4.31 8.94
C ASP A 226 -3.89 -3.50 10.18
N THR A 227 -3.83 -2.18 10.09
CA THR A 227 -4.06 -1.27 11.23
C THR A 227 -5.55 -0.92 11.41
N GLY A 228 -6.43 -1.91 11.23
CA GLY A 228 -7.88 -1.72 11.17
C GLY A 228 -8.58 -1.58 12.52
N THR A 229 -7.93 -1.91 13.64
CA THR A 229 -8.46 -1.86 15.02
C THR A 229 -7.51 -1.12 15.94
N MET A 230 -7.95 -0.78 17.17
CA MET A 230 -7.09 -0.13 18.18
C MET A 230 -5.87 -1.00 18.51
N ASP A 231 -6.10 -2.29 18.73
CA ASP A 231 -5.03 -3.23 19.09
C ASP A 231 -4.04 -3.39 17.93
N SER A 232 -4.52 -3.60 16.70
CA SER A 232 -3.63 -3.73 15.53
C SER A 232 -2.86 -2.46 15.21
N LEU A 233 -3.40 -1.26 15.50
CA LEU A 233 -2.67 0.01 15.37
C LEU A 233 -1.55 0.12 16.43
N LEU A 234 -1.80 -0.31 17.66
CA LEU A 234 -0.80 -0.35 18.72
C LEU A 234 0.30 -1.37 18.37
N GLU A 235 -0.06 -2.59 18.03
CA GLU A 235 0.86 -3.66 17.64
C GLU A 235 1.75 -3.25 16.46
N ALA A 236 1.19 -2.55 15.46
CA ALA A 236 1.97 -2.01 14.34
C ALA A 236 3.00 -0.98 14.83
N SER A 237 2.62 -0.10 15.75
CA SER A 237 3.53 0.90 16.33
C SER A 237 4.65 0.25 17.14
N GLU A 238 4.34 -0.76 17.95
CA GLU A 238 5.30 -1.52 18.74
C GLU A 238 6.26 -2.32 17.84
N PHE A 239 5.74 -2.97 16.81
CA PHE A 239 6.55 -3.69 15.82
C PHE A 239 7.56 -2.76 15.15
N VAL A 240 7.09 -1.63 14.60
CA VAL A 240 7.96 -0.64 13.94
C VAL A 240 9.01 -0.12 14.92
N GLN A 241 8.61 0.24 16.14
CA GLN A 241 9.53 0.71 17.18
C GLN A 241 10.61 -0.32 17.48
N MET A 242 10.22 -1.57 17.68
CA MET A 242 11.14 -2.65 18.04
C MET A 242 12.19 -2.87 16.93
N ILE A 243 11.74 -2.97 15.68
CA ILE A 243 12.65 -3.19 14.55
C ILE A 243 13.59 -2.00 14.37
N GLU A 244 13.08 -0.76 14.35
CA GLU A 244 13.89 0.43 14.16
C GLU A 244 14.92 0.61 15.28
N LYS A 245 14.54 0.36 16.53
CA LYS A 245 15.49 0.41 17.66
C LYS A 245 16.58 -0.66 17.60
N ARG A 246 16.25 -1.87 17.12
CA ARG A 246 17.21 -2.97 17.04
C ARG A 246 18.16 -2.85 15.88
N GLN A 247 17.66 -2.41 14.72
CA GLN A 247 18.46 -2.32 13.49
C GLN A 247 19.11 -0.96 13.27
N GLY A 248 18.66 0.08 13.99
CA GLY A 248 19.20 1.45 13.84
C GLY A 248 18.80 2.13 12.52
N ILE A 249 17.77 1.60 11.84
CA ILE A 249 17.27 2.11 10.56
C ILE A 249 15.81 2.56 10.68
N LYS A 250 15.30 3.20 9.64
CA LYS A 250 13.87 3.53 9.53
C LYS A 250 13.15 2.56 8.62
N ILE A 251 11.96 2.11 9.04
CA ILE A 251 11.02 1.41 8.17
C ILE A 251 10.25 2.47 7.39
N SER A 252 10.25 2.37 6.05
CA SER A 252 9.41 3.23 5.21
C SER A 252 9.69 4.73 5.40
N ALA A 253 10.92 5.15 5.10
CA ALA A 253 11.32 6.56 5.01
C ALA A 253 11.32 6.98 3.52
N PRO A 254 10.26 7.66 3.02
CA PRO A 254 10.14 8.02 1.61
C PRO A 254 11.34 8.80 1.07
N GLU A 255 11.89 9.75 1.84
CA GLU A 255 13.04 10.56 1.45
C GLU A 255 14.31 9.71 1.29
N GLU A 256 14.54 8.76 2.18
CA GLU A 256 15.65 7.82 2.07
C GLU A 256 15.51 6.94 0.81
N ILE A 257 14.29 6.41 0.57
CA ILE A 257 14.01 5.59 -0.62
C ILE A 257 14.26 6.42 -1.88
N ALA A 258 13.77 7.65 -1.94
CA ALA A 258 14.00 8.59 -3.05
C ALA A 258 15.50 8.83 -3.29
N PHE A 259 16.26 9.06 -2.24
CA PHE A 259 17.70 9.27 -2.34
C PHE A 259 18.45 8.01 -2.83
N ARG A 260 18.11 6.83 -2.33
CA ARG A 260 18.71 5.56 -2.77
C ARG A 260 18.39 5.25 -4.24
N HIS A 261 17.20 5.60 -4.69
CA HIS A 261 16.81 5.52 -6.11
C HIS A 261 17.38 6.66 -6.97
N LYS A 262 18.13 7.62 -6.39
CA LYS A 262 18.66 8.81 -7.07
C LYS A 262 17.57 9.71 -7.67
N TRP A 263 16.39 9.74 -7.07
CA TRP A 263 15.30 10.62 -7.47
C TRP A 263 15.43 12.01 -6.85
N ILE A 264 16.12 12.10 -5.72
CA ILE A 264 16.51 13.36 -5.08
C ILE A 264 18.02 13.39 -4.86
N THR A 265 18.57 14.60 -4.76
CA THR A 265 20.01 14.83 -4.47
C THR A 265 20.29 14.71 -2.97
N LYS A 266 21.60 14.67 -2.64
CA LYS A 266 22.06 14.75 -1.25
C LYS A 266 21.60 16.04 -0.56
N ASP A 267 21.66 17.18 -1.25
CA ASP A 267 21.26 18.47 -0.70
C ASP A 267 19.77 18.49 -0.40
N GLN A 268 18.93 17.96 -1.30
CA GLN A 268 17.47 17.82 -1.06
C GLN A 268 17.16 16.91 0.15
N LEU A 269 17.94 15.83 0.34
CA LEU A 269 17.78 14.98 1.51
C LEU A 269 18.19 15.71 2.80
N LEU A 270 19.25 16.54 2.75
CA LEU A 270 19.69 17.37 3.88
C LEU A 270 18.66 18.46 4.20
N ASP A 271 18.03 19.07 3.19
CA ASP A 271 16.94 20.04 3.39
C ASP A 271 15.75 19.38 4.11
N SER A 272 15.37 18.16 3.71
CA SER A 272 14.36 17.39 4.41
C SER A 272 14.76 17.07 5.85
N ALA A 273 16.01 16.67 6.07
CA ALA A 273 16.55 16.44 7.42
C ALA A 273 16.47 17.69 8.30
N GLN A 274 16.78 18.86 7.74
CA GLN A 274 16.70 20.14 8.44
C GLN A 274 15.24 20.52 8.77
N LEU A 275 14.31 20.29 7.85
CA LEU A 275 12.87 20.51 8.07
C LEU A 275 12.34 19.72 9.27
N TYR A 276 12.77 18.45 9.41
CA TYR A 276 12.40 17.61 10.56
C TYR A 276 13.19 17.92 11.83
N GLY A 277 14.21 18.77 11.76
CA GLY A 277 14.93 19.36 12.89
C GLY A 277 15.61 18.33 13.80
N LYS A 278 15.37 18.44 15.10
CA LYS A 278 15.99 17.56 16.12
C LYS A 278 15.31 16.20 16.29
N SER A 279 14.29 15.89 15.47
CA SER A 279 13.60 14.60 15.57
C SER A 279 14.54 13.43 15.25
N PRO A 280 14.29 12.24 15.81
CA PRO A 280 15.03 11.04 15.43
C PRO A 280 14.94 10.72 13.92
N TYR A 281 13.82 11.09 13.28
CA TYR A 281 13.61 10.93 11.85
C TYR A 281 14.54 11.84 11.04
N GLY A 282 14.60 13.15 11.36
CA GLY A 282 15.53 14.09 10.72
C GLY A 282 16.99 13.71 10.91
N LYS A 283 17.38 13.26 12.12
CA LYS A 283 18.73 12.75 12.38
C LYS A 283 19.06 11.52 11.51
N HIS A 284 18.11 10.61 11.31
CA HIS A 284 18.28 9.46 10.43
C HIS A 284 18.57 9.89 8.99
N LEU A 285 17.74 10.79 8.42
CA LEU A 285 17.95 11.29 7.05
C LEU A 285 19.32 11.96 6.87
N LYS A 286 19.78 12.72 7.87
CA LYS A 286 21.12 13.29 7.88
C LYS A 286 22.21 12.21 7.84
N ASN A 287 22.10 11.19 8.68
CA ASN A 287 23.05 10.08 8.71
C ASN A 287 23.09 9.31 7.37
N VAL A 288 21.94 9.15 6.71
CA VAL A 288 21.86 8.55 5.36
C VAL A 288 22.58 9.44 4.34
N ALA A 289 22.33 10.75 4.34
CA ALA A 289 22.97 11.69 3.44
C ALA A 289 24.49 11.76 3.61
N GLU A 290 24.98 11.60 4.84
CA GLU A 290 26.41 11.60 5.20
C GLU A 290 27.09 10.23 4.98
N GLY A 291 26.32 9.19 4.58
CA GLY A 291 26.85 7.84 4.34
C GLY A 291 27.19 7.06 5.60
N SER A 292 26.69 7.49 6.76
CA SER A 292 26.90 6.80 8.05
C SER A 292 26.03 5.54 8.19
N ILE A 293 25.01 5.39 7.34
CA ILE A 293 24.13 4.21 7.27
C ILE A 293 24.30 3.60 5.88
N MET A 294 24.96 2.44 5.84
CA MET A 294 25.07 1.60 4.64
C MET A 294 24.09 0.42 4.76
N LEU A 295 23.16 0.30 3.80
CA LEU A 295 22.18 -0.78 3.72
C LEU A 295 22.25 -1.45 2.34
#